data_593915dfff1df3230beb6963fc2eb6ed
#
_entry.id   593915dfff1df3230beb6963fc2eb6ed
#
_cell.length_a   1.000
_cell.length_b   1.000
_cell.length_c   1.000
_cell.angle_alpha   90.00
_cell.angle_beta   90.00
_cell.angle_gamma   90.00
#
_symmetry.space_group_name_H-M   'P 1'
#
loop_
_entity.id
_entity.type
_entity.pdbx_description
1 polymer ?
#
loop_
_entity_poly.entity_id
_entity_poly.type
_entity_poly.pdbx_seq_one_letter_code
_entity_poly.pdbx_strand_id
1 'polypeptide(L)'
;MDRRIIKSKQAIMGAFIKLMSEKDFERITINEIAEEANVNRGTVYLHYEDKFDLLNQCIDTHLNELCESCLSDGETSNVDPKASLLNTFRYLEQHAFFYSNMLTNKSMPIFRERLLTLAIKQMEKHLDMTGSNQNIRKEILVQYVASAAVGVMEWWIVNSMPYPAEYMAEQVLQLLEREQLTHQ
;
A
#
# COMPACT_ATOMS: atom_id res chain seq x y z
N MET A 1 1.91 5.37 -24.46
CA MET A 1 0.57 5.52 -23.83
C MET A 1 0.12 6.97 -23.99
N ASP A 2 -1.09 7.24 -24.43
CA ASP A 2 -1.56 8.62 -24.70
C ASP A 2 -1.63 9.41 -23.38
N ARG A 3 -1.00 10.58 -23.34
CA ARG A 3 -0.94 11.48 -22.17
C ARG A 3 -2.32 11.91 -21.67
N ARG A 4 -3.31 11.94 -22.57
CA ARG A 4 -4.71 12.25 -22.23
C ARG A 4 -5.34 11.12 -21.40
N ILE A 5 -5.07 9.86 -21.77
CA ILE A 5 -5.56 8.67 -21.04
C ILE A 5 -5.03 8.66 -19.61
N ILE A 6 -3.72 8.91 -19.43
CA ILE A 6 -3.11 8.95 -18.10
C ILE A 6 -3.75 10.04 -17.24
N LYS A 7 -3.91 11.25 -17.79
CA LYS A 7 -4.52 12.37 -17.05
C LYS A 7 -5.97 12.10 -16.66
N SER A 8 -6.79 11.52 -17.56
CA SER A 8 -8.17 11.19 -17.23
C SER A 8 -8.27 10.09 -16.18
N LYS A 9 -7.43 9.06 -16.24
CA LYS A 9 -7.38 8.01 -15.19
C LYS A 9 -7.00 8.59 -13.84
N GLN A 10 -5.97 9.43 -13.78
CA GLN A 10 -5.55 10.09 -12.53
C GLN A 10 -6.65 11.00 -11.95
N ALA A 11 -7.33 11.78 -12.79
CA ALA A 11 -8.43 12.63 -12.35
C ALA A 11 -9.61 11.80 -11.80
N ILE A 12 -9.98 10.70 -12.47
CA ILE A 12 -11.05 9.80 -12.05
C ILE A 12 -10.68 9.10 -10.72
N MET A 13 -9.46 8.59 -10.58
CA MET A 13 -9.01 7.96 -9.32
C MET A 13 -8.98 8.95 -8.17
N GLY A 14 -8.44 10.16 -8.38
CA GLY A 14 -8.40 11.21 -7.36
C GLY A 14 -9.82 11.63 -6.89
N ALA A 15 -10.73 11.82 -7.84
CA ALA A 15 -12.14 12.13 -7.55
C ALA A 15 -12.82 11.00 -6.75
N PHE A 16 -12.56 9.75 -7.13
CA PHE A 16 -13.10 8.59 -6.43
C PHE A 16 -12.60 8.48 -5.00
N ILE A 17 -11.29 8.63 -4.76
CA ILE A 17 -10.69 8.60 -3.42
C ILE A 17 -11.27 9.73 -2.55
N LYS A 18 -11.45 10.94 -3.12
CA LYS A 18 -12.07 12.06 -2.42
C LYS A 18 -13.50 11.73 -2.00
N LEU A 19 -14.33 11.22 -2.91
CA LEU A 19 -15.70 10.83 -2.60
C LEU A 19 -15.78 9.74 -1.52
N MET A 20 -14.83 8.80 -1.50
CA MET A 20 -14.75 7.77 -0.45
C MET A 20 -14.40 8.33 0.92
N SER A 21 -13.80 9.50 1.03
CA SER A 21 -13.59 10.17 2.31
C SER A 21 -14.82 10.91 2.83
N GLU A 22 -15.77 11.24 1.95
CA GLU A 22 -16.96 12.04 2.26
C GLU A 22 -18.19 11.16 2.54
N LYS A 23 -18.25 9.96 1.98
CA LYS A 23 -19.39 9.05 2.11
C LYS A 23 -19.03 7.57 1.89
N ASP A 24 -19.93 6.71 2.33
CA ASP A 24 -19.80 5.27 2.14
C ASP A 24 -19.69 4.89 0.66
N PHE A 25 -18.80 3.95 0.35
CA PHE A 25 -18.57 3.44 -1.01
C PHE A 25 -19.87 3.02 -1.72
N GLU A 26 -20.79 2.38 -0.99
CA GLU A 26 -22.07 1.92 -1.56
C GLU A 26 -22.91 3.06 -2.18
N ARG A 27 -22.80 4.26 -1.62
CA ARG A 27 -23.54 5.46 -2.05
C ARG A 27 -22.87 6.22 -3.18
N ILE A 28 -21.62 5.89 -3.53
CA ILE A 28 -20.91 6.55 -4.61
C ILE A 28 -21.42 6.04 -5.95
N THR A 29 -21.71 6.96 -6.86
CA THR A 29 -22.16 6.67 -8.23
C THR A 29 -21.14 7.11 -9.27
N ILE A 30 -21.15 6.47 -10.44
CA ILE A 30 -20.31 6.86 -11.58
C ILE A 30 -20.56 8.31 -12.03
N ASN A 31 -21.78 8.81 -11.88
CA ASN A 31 -22.10 10.20 -12.23
C ASN A 31 -21.35 11.19 -11.33
N GLU A 32 -21.37 10.97 -10.02
CA GLU A 32 -20.66 11.81 -9.06
C GLU A 32 -19.13 11.75 -9.26
N ILE A 33 -18.60 10.56 -9.58
CA ILE A 33 -17.16 10.41 -9.91
C ILE A 33 -16.83 11.23 -11.17
N ALA A 34 -17.66 11.17 -12.19
CA ALA A 34 -17.45 11.92 -13.43
C ALA A 34 -17.53 13.44 -13.20
N GLU A 35 -18.50 13.91 -12.42
CA GLU A 35 -18.66 15.33 -12.04
C GLU A 35 -17.46 15.82 -11.23
N GLU A 36 -17.04 15.11 -10.19
CA GLU A 36 -15.91 15.46 -9.35
C GLU A 36 -14.58 15.45 -10.14
N ALA A 37 -14.42 14.48 -11.07
CA ALA A 37 -13.24 14.39 -11.94
C ALA A 37 -13.26 15.42 -13.11
N ASN A 38 -14.35 16.17 -13.28
CA ASN A 38 -14.59 17.06 -14.42
C ASN A 38 -14.40 16.35 -15.78
N VAL A 39 -14.97 15.15 -15.90
CA VAL A 39 -14.97 14.36 -17.15
C VAL A 39 -16.39 13.95 -17.52
N ASN A 40 -16.59 13.55 -18.79
CA ASN A 40 -17.86 12.98 -19.21
C ASN A 40 -18.01 11.56 -18.61
N ARG A 41 -19.23 11.17 -18.21
CA ARG A 41 -19.56 9.79 -17.77
C ARG A 41 -19.03 8.73 -18.73
N GLY A 42 -19.15 8.96 -20.05
CA GLY A 42 -18.61 8.08 -21.08
C GLY A 42 -17.09 7.89 -20.97
N THR A 43 -16.35 8.91 -20.49
CA THR A 43 -14.90 8.82 -20.26
C THR A 43 -14.59 7.87 -19.09
N VAL A 44 -15.43 7.83 -18.06
CA VAL A 44 -15.25 6.86 -16.96
C VAL A 44 -15.40 5.45 -17.50
N TYR A 45 -16.45 5.17 -18.27
CA TYR A 45 -16.69 3.85 -18.85
C TYR A 45 -15.68 3.42 -19.95
N LEU A 46 -14.92 4.35 -20.52
CA LEU A 46 -13.78 4.00 -21.38
C LEU A 46 -12.62 3.36 -20.61
N HIS A 47 -12.55 3.59 -19.29
CA HIS A 47 -11.42 3.15 -18.46
C HIS A 47 -11.81 2.10 -17.44
N TYR A 48 -13.07 2.07 -16.99
CA TYR A 48 -13.55 1.23 -15.89
C TYR A 48 -14.93 0.67 -16.22
N GLU A 49 -15.14 -0.61 -15.99
CA GLU A 49 -16.43 -1.28 -16.22
C GLU A 49 -17.51 -0.75 -15.27
N ASP A 50 -17.13 -0.60 -14.01
CA ASP A 50 -18.00 -0.07 -12.95
C ASP A 50 -17.15 0.53 -11.79
N LYS A 51 -17.80 0.93 -10.69
CA LYS A 51 -17.12 1.48 -9.52
C LYS A 51 -16.27 0.43 -8.76
N PHE A 52 -16.58 -0.86 -8.87
CA PHE A 52 -15.81 -1.93 -8.24
C PHE A 52 -14.53 -2.19 -9.03
N ASP A 53 -14.59 -2.15 -10.35
CA ASP A 53 -13.42 -2.21 -11.21
C ASP A 53 -12.50 -1.01 -10.95
N LEU A 54 -13.04 0.20 -10.85
CA LEU A 54 -12.29 1.40 -10.48
C LEU A 54 -11.62 1.24 -9.11
N LEU A 55 -12.33 0.74 -8.09
CA LEU A 55 -11.78 0.47 -6.77
C LEU A 55 -10.61 -0.53 -6.85
N ASN A 56 -10.81 -1.64 -7.54
CA ASN A 56 -9.79 -2.67 -7.70
C ASN A 56 -8.53 -2.12 -8.38
N GLN A 57 -8.68 -1.39 -9.50
CA GLN A 57 -7.57 -0.78 -10.20
C GLN A 57 -6.86 0.30 -9.35
N CYS A 58 -7.62 1.05 -8.55
CA CYS A 58 -7.06 2.04 -7.63
C CYS A 58 -6.19 1.38 -6.54
N ILE A 59 -6.68 0.31 -5.93
CA ILE A 59 -5.94 -0.49 -4.93
C ILE A 59 -4.68 -1.08 -5.57
N ASP A 60 -4.82 -1.73 -6.72
CA ASP A 60 -3.69 -2.38 -7.41
C ASP A 60 -2.61 -1.37 -7.81
N THR A 61 -3.01 -0.17 -8.28
CA THR A 61 -2.07 0.90 -8.61
C THR A 61 -1.24 1.30 -7.39
N HIS A 62 -1.89 1.66 -6.27
CA HIS A 62 -1.19 2.10 -5.06
C HIS A 62 -0.36 1.00 -4.40
N LEU A 63 -0.82 -0.26 -4.43
CA LEU A 63 -0.03 -1.37 -3.89
C LEU A 63 1.18 -1.71 -4.76
N ASN A 64 1.06 -1.60 -6.09
CA ASN A 64 2.19 -1.78 -7.00
C ASN A 64 3.23 -0.67 -6.83
N GLU A 65 2.80 0.58 -6.77
CA GLU A 65 3.69 1.73 -6.52
C GLU A 65 4.36 1.63 -5.14
N LEU A 66 3.65 1.18 -4.10
CA LEU A 66 4.24 0.89 -2.79
C LEU A 66 5.34 -0.18 -2.91
N CYS A 67 5.09 -1.26 -3.65
CA CYS A 67 6.07 -2.31 -3.88
C CYS A 67 7.29 -1.80 -4.65
N GLU A 68 7.07 -0.98 -5.68
CA GLU A 68 8.14 -0.36 -6.46
C GLU A 68 8.98 0.61 -5.62
N SER A 69 8.36 1.37 -4.71
CA SER A 69 9.07 2.28 -3.80
C SER A 69 10.01 1.56 -2.84
N CYS A 70 9.72 0.31 -2.48
CA CYS A 70 10.58 -0.51 -1.62
C CYS A 70 11.87 -0.97 -2.34
N LEU A 71 11.85 -0.98 -3.69
CA LEU A 71 12.99 -1.38 -4.51
C LEU A 71 13.85 -0.13 -4.74
N SER A 72 15.05 -0.08 -4.18
CA SER A 72 16.01 0.99 -4.49
C SER A 72 16.41 0.92 -5.97
N ASP A 73 16.67 2.07 -6.58
CA ASP A 73 17.01 2.22 -8.00
C ASP A 73 18.03 1.18 -8.49
N GLY A 74 17.57 0.19 -9.25
CA GLY A 74 18.36 -0.49 -10.27
C GLY A 74 19.14 -1.74 -9.85
N GLU A 75 19.20 -2.19 -8.60
CA GLU A 75 19.95 -3.38 -8.22
C GLU A 75 19.11 -4.43 -7.49
N THR A 76 18.84 -5.52 -8.18
CA THR A 76 18.01 -6.65 -7.70
C THR A 76 18.72 -7.58 -6.69
N SER A 77 19.97 -7.33 -6.33
CA SER A 77 20.78 -8.28 -5.54
C SER A 77 21.24 -7.81 -4.16
N ASN A 78 21.06 -6.54 -3.78
CA ASN A 78 21.46 -6.07 -2.44
C ASN A 78 20.61 -4.86 -2.01
N VAL A 79 19.34 -5.10 -1.72
CA VAL A 79 18.44 -4.03 -1.23
C VAL A 79 18.80 -3.75 0.23
N ASP A 80 19.28 -2.53 0.52
CA ASP A 80 19.48 -2.08 1.90
C ASP A 80 18.13 -2.07 2.65
N PRO A 81 17.96 -2.90 3.70
CA PRO A 81 16.70 -2.98 4.44
C PRO A 81 16.27 -1.63 5.03
N LYS A 82 17.22 -0.80 5.45
CA LYS A 82 16.95 0.52 6.00
C LYS A 82 16.40 1.46 4.94
N ALA A 83 17.01 1.50 3.77
CA ALA A 83 16.54 2.32 2.65
C ALA A 83 15.17 1.87 2.17
N SER A 84 14.93 0.56 2.07
CA SER A 84 13.64 -0.02 1.69
C SER A 84 12.52 0.37 2.67
N LEU A 85 12.75 0.24 3.97
CA LEU A 85 11.78 0.64 5.00
C LEU A 85 11.50 2.14 4.95
N LEU A 86 12.55 2.96 4.81
CA LEU A 86 12.41 4.40 4.73
C LEU A 86 11.57 4.81 3.51
N ASN A 87 11.83 4.23 2.35
CA ASN A 87 11.07 4.49 1.13
C ASN A 87 9.61 4.05 1.28
N THR A 88 9.36 2.90 1.93
CA THR A 88 8.01 2.42 2.26
C THR A 88 7.25 3.44 3.11
N PHE A 89 7.81 3.87 4.24
CA PHE A 89 7.14 4.83 5.13
C PHE A 89 6.95 6.20 4.48
N ARG A 90 7.92 6.68 3.70
CA ARG A 90 7.79 7.93 2.93
C ARG A 90 6.69 7.85 1.87
N TYR A 91 6.60 6.73 1.16
CA TYR A 91 5.52 6.52 0.20
C TYR A 91 4.14 6.53 0.88
N LEU A 92 4.00 5.83 2.01
CA LEU A 92 2.77 5.83 2.79
C LEU A 92 2.39 7.23 3.29
N GLU A 93 3.37 8.02 3.75
CA GLU A 93 3.19 9.40 4.19
C GLU A 93 2.74 10.32 3.04
N GLN A 94 3.37 10.20 1.86
CA GLN A 94 3.00 10.96 0.66
C GLN A 94 1.58 10.63 0.18
N HIS A 95 1.13 9.39 0.38
CA HIS A 95 -0.19 8.91 -0.02
C HIS A 95 -1.14 8.70 1.17
N ALA A 96 -0.90 9.40 2.28
CA ALA A 96 -1.62 9.28 3.56
C ALA A 96 -3.14 9.31 3.39
N PHE A 97 -3.64 10.19 2.54
CA PHE A 97 -5.07 10.35 2.29
C PHE A 97 -5.71 9.07 1.73
N PHE A 98 -5.06 8.43 0.75
CA PHE A 98 -5.53 7.15 0.20
C PHE A 98 -5.53 6.05 1.25
N TYR A 99 -4.37 5.82 1.89
CA TYR A 99 -4.21 4.73 2.85
C TYR A 99 -5.11 4.88 4.08
N SER A 100 -5.25 6.11 4.60
CA SER A 100 -6.17 6.38 5.70
C SER A 100 -7.61 6.05 5.35
N ASN A 101 -8.08 6.47 4.16
CA ASN A 101 -9.43 6.14 3.71
C ASN A 101 -9.65 4.63 3.53
N MET A 102 -8.68 3.92 2.95
CA MET A 102 -8.79 2.47 2.76
C MET A 102 -8.80 1.69 4.07
N LEU A 103 -8.01 2.10 5.06
CA LEU A 103 -7.87 1.39 6.34
C LEU A 103 -8.97 1.75 7.36
N THR A 104 -9.51 2.97 7.31
CA THR A 104 -10.57 3.41 8.23
C THR A 104 -11.98 3.09 7.73
N ASN A 105 -12.15 2.89 6.43
CA ASN A 105 -13.44 2.55 5.86
C ASN A 105 -13.79 1.08 6.12
N LYS A 106 -14.74 0.84 7.03
CA LYS A 106 -15.19 -0.50 7.43
C LYS A 106 -15.72 -1.36 6.26
N SER A 107 -16.06 -0.74 5.14
CA SER A 107 -16.54 -1.43 3.93
C SER A 107 -15.41 -1.98 3.05
N MET A 108 -14.14 -1.81 3.45
CA MET A 108 -12.98 -2.14 2.63
C MET A 108 -12.04 -3.22 3.24
N PRO A 109 -12.54 -4.36 3.73
CA PRO A 109 -11.67 -5.42 4.28
C PRO A 109 -10.70 -5.98 3.23
N ILE A 110 -11.08 -5.92 1.94
CA ILE A 110 -10.28 -6.40 0.81
C ILE A 110 -8.94 -5.66 0.66
N PHE A 111 -8.87 -4.38 1.04
CA PHE A 111 -7.64 -3.62 0.97
C PHE A 111 -6.59 -4.18 1.94
N ARG A 112 -6.98 -4.39 3.20
CA ARG A 112 -6.11 -4.95 4.24
C ARG A 112 -5.61 -6.36 3.88
N GLU A 113 -6.47 -7.18 3.32
CA GLU A 113 -6.12 -8.53 2.84
C GLU A 113 -5.09 -8.46 1.71
N ARG A 114 -5.26 -7.59 0.72
CA ARG A 114 -4.30 -7.41 -0.38
C ARG A 114 -2.97 -6.84 0.10
N LEU A 115 -2.99 -5.87 1.02
CA LEU A 115 -1.77 -5.33 1.63
C LEU A 115 -0.99 -6.42 2.37
N LEU A 116 -1.67 -7.25 3.16
CA LEU A 116 -1.05 -8.39 3.85
C LEU A 116 -0.50 -9.42 2.84
N THR A 117 -1.24 -9.74 1.79
CA THR A 117 -0.78 -10.65 0.73
C THR A 117 0.48 -10.12 0.05
N LEU A 118 0.54 -8.82 -0.22
CA LEU A 118 1.74 -8.18 -0.77
C LEU A 118 2.93 -8.30 0.19
N ALA A 119 2.72 -7.99 1.47
CA ALA A 119 3.76 -8.10 2.50
C ALA A 119 4.30 -9.54 2.63
N ILE A 120 3.43 -10.54 2.66
CA ILE A 120 3.80 -11.96 2.66
C ILE A 120 4.69 -12.28 1.47
N LYS A 121 4.28 -11.91 0.25
CA LYS A 121 5.03 -12.15 -0.98
C LYS A 121 6.42 -11.51 -0.97
N GLN A 122 6.56 -10.33 -0.37
CA GLN A 122 7.87 -9.68 -0.24
C GLN A 122 8.74 -10.37 0.84
N MET A 123 8.17 -10.70 1.99
CA MET A 123 8.89 -11.39 3.06
C MET A 123 9.37 -12.78 2.62
N GLU A 124 8.60 -13.53 1.85
CA GLU A 124 9.02 -14.84 1.30
C GLU A 124 10.32 -14.78 0.50
N LYS A 125 10.59 -13.64 -0.15
CA LYS A 125 11.78 -13.45 -0.99
C LYS A 125 13.03 -13.05 -0.20
N HIS A 126 12.84 -12.27 0.87
CA HIS A 126 13.93 -11.58 1.56
C HIS A 126 14.22 -12.08 2.98
N LEU A 127 13.34 -12.95 3.53
CA LEU A 127 13.51 -13.43 4.88
C LEU A 127 14.68 -14.42 5.00
N ASP A 128 15.59 -14.11 5.92
CA ASP A 128 16.70 -15.00 6.25
C ASP A 128 16.23 -16.17 7.13
N MET A 129 16.50 -17.39 6.67
CA MET A 129 16.16 -18.63 7.36
C MET A 129 17.37 -19.28 8.06
N THR A 130 18.48 -18.54 8.22
CA THR A 130 19.69 -19.01 8.92
C THR A 130 19.66 -18.60 10.40
N GLY A 131 20.71 -18.95 11.13
CA GLY A 131 20.86 -18.53 12.53
C GLY A 131 19.72 -19.01 13.43
N SER A 132 19.11 -18.09 14.16
CA SER A 132 18.00 -18.40 15.08
C SER A 132 16.71 -18.84 14.37
N ASN A 133 16.59 -18.54 13.08
CA ASN A 133 15.39 -18.85 12.28
C ASN A 133 15.38 -20.29 11.73
N GLN A 134 16.53 -20.99 11.74
CA GLN A 134 16.67 -22.33 11.11
C GLN A 134 15.70 -23.41 11.63
N ASN A 135 15.22 -23.26 12.87
CA ASN A 135 14.31 -24.21 13.51
C ASN A 135 12.83 -23.79 13.39
N ILE A 136 12.55 -22.64 12.76
CA ILE A 136 11.20 -22.12 12.56
C ILE A 136 10.73 -22.49 11.15
N ARG A 137 9.49 -22.90 10.98
CA ARG A 137 8.91 -23.09 9.65
C ARG A 137 8.80 -21.74 8.93
N LYS A 138 9.28 -21.67 7.68
CA LYS A 138 9.32 -20.44 6.89
C LYS A 138 7.93 -19.80 6.79
N GLU A 139 6.89 -20.60 6.55
CA GLU A 139 5.52 -20.11 6.39
C GLU A 139 5.02 -19.39 7.66
N ILE A 140 5.36 -19.91 8.84
CA ILE A 140 4.96 -19.31 10.12
C ILE A 140 5.73 -18.00 10.34
N LEU A 141 7.03 -18.00 10.08
CA LEU A 141 7.87 -16.81 10.26
C LEU A 141 7.45 -15.69 9.29
N VAL A 142 7.22 -16.01 8.03
CA VAL A 142 6.72 -15.07 7.01
C VAL A 142 5.39 -14.47 7.45
N GLN A 143 4.43 -15.30 7.88
CA GLN A 143 3.13 -14.84 8.33
C GLN A 143 3.23 -13.93 9.56
N TYR A 144 4.09 -14.26 10.53
CA TYR A 144 4.33 -13.47 11.71
C TYR A 144 4.90 -12.08 11.37
N VAL A 145 6.00 -12.05 10.60
CA VAL A 145 6.68 -10.79 10.25
C VAL A 145 5.80 -9.90 9.37
N ALA A 146 5.14 -10.47 8.35
CA ALA A 146 4.25 -9.72 7.49
C ALA A 146 3.05 -9.13 8.27
N SER A 147 2.45 -9.91 9.17
CA SER A 147 1.34 -9.44 10.01
C SER A 147 1.78 -8.33 10.97
N ALA A 148 2.97 -8.44 11.56
CA ALA A 148 3.53 -7.42 12.43
C ALA A 148 3.81 -6.12 11.66
N ALA A 149 4.44 -6.21 10.49
CA ALA A 149 4.74 -5.07 9.64
C ALA A 149 3.46 -4.33 9.20
N VAL A 150 2.47 -5.06 8.68
CA VAL A 150 1.17 -4.48 8.27
C VAL A 150 0.45 -3.88 9.48
N GLY A 151 0.46 -4.53 10.63
CA GLY A 151 -0.17 -4.01 11.85
C GLY A 151 0.46 -2.71 12.34
N VAL A 152 1.78 -2.57 12.27
CA VAL A 152 2.50 -1.33 12.61
C VAL A 152 2.19 -0.21 11.62
N MET A 153 2.18 -0.50 10.32
CA MET A 153 1.81 0.47 9.28
C MET A 153 0.36 0.95 9.45
N GLU A 154 -0.57 0.03 9.64
CA GLU A 154 -1.99 0.32 9.89
C GLU A 154 -2.17 1.20 11.14
N TRP A 155 -1.54 0.83 12.26
CA TRP A 155 -1.59 1.62 13.48
C TRP A 155 -1.06 3.04 13.25
N TRP A 156 0.08 3.19 12.58
CA TRP A 156 0.69 4.48 12.31
C TRP A 156 -0.21 5.38 11.45
N ILE A 157 -0.79 4.83 10.37
CA ILE A 157 -1.66 5.56 9.46
C ILE A 157 -2.97 5.97 10.14
N VAL A 158 -3.63 5.03 10.83
CA VAL A 158 -4.94 5.27 11.49
C VAL A 158 -4.81 6.26 12.64
N ASN A 159 -3.65 6.34 13.30
CA ASN A 159 -3.38 7.33 14.34
C ASN A 159 -2.80 8.65 13.80
N SER A 160 -3.05 8.97 12.52
CA SER A 160 -2.62 10.22 11.89
C SER A 160 -1.10 10.42 11.87
N MET A 161 -0.36 9.34 11.71
CA MET A 161 1.11 9.33 11.54
C MET A 161 1.83 10.12 12.65
N PRO A 162 1.74 9.68 13.92
CA PRO A 162 2.24 10.44 15.08
C PRO A 162 3.75 10.62 15.12
N TYR A 163 4.50 9.90 14.29
CA TYR A 163 5.96 9.96 14.16
C TYR A 163 6.36 10.14 12.69
N PRO A 164 7.49 10.80 12.40
CA PRO A 164 8.02 10.93 11.04
C PRO A 164 8.36 9.57 10.41
N ALA A 165 8.32 9.49 9.08
CA ALA A 165 8.65 8.27 8.32
C ALA A 165 10.04 7.73 8.66
N GLU A 166 11.04 8.60 8.85
CA GLU A 166 12.40 8.24 9.21
C GLU A 166 12.47 7.52 10.58
N TYR A 167 11.72 8.03 11.56
CA TYR A 167 11.66 7.42 12.88
C TYR A 167 10.99 6.05 12.84
N MET A 168 9.90 5.94 12.08
CA MET A 168 9.19 4.66 11.91
C MET A 168 10.07 3.61 11.24
N ALA A 169 10.79 3.98 10.18
CA ALA A 169 11.71 3.09 9.49
C ALA A 169 12.82 2.58 10.43
N GLU A 170 13.40 3.47 11.24
CA GLU A 170 14.42 3.10 12.20
C GLU A 170 13.92 2.17 13.30
N GLN A 171 12.74 2.45 13.88
CA GLN A 171 12.13 1.59 14.92
C GLN A 171 11.77 0.21 14.39
N VAL A 172 11.20 0.13 13.19
CA VAL A 172 10.85 -1.16 12.58
C VAL A 172 12.12 -1.93 12.23
N LEU A 173 13.16 -1.28 11.71
CA LEU A 173 14.45 -1.93 11.44
C LEU A 173 15.04 -2.54 12.72
N GLN A 174 15.08 -1.79 13.82
CA GLN A 174 15.58 -2.28 15.12
C GLN A 174 14.79 -3.50 15.62
N LEU A 175 13.47 -3.53 15.41
CA LEU A 175 12.66 -4.69 15.77
C LEU A 175 13.02 -5.90 14.90
N LEU A 176 13.21 -5.72 13.59
CA LEU A 176 13.58 -6.80 12.69
C LEU A 176 14.99 -7.34 12.98
N GLU A 177 15.95 -6.46 13.29
CA GLU A 177 17.31 -6.85 13.68
C GLU A 177 17.35 -7.59 15.03
N ARG A 178 16.58 -7.11 16.02
CA ARG A 178 16.48 -7.75 17.33
C ARG A 178 15.96 -9.20 17.24
N GLU A 179 15.02 -9.44 16.38
CA GLU A 179 14.46 -10.78 16.12
C GLU A 179 15.33 -11.59 15.13
N GLN A 180 16.48 -11.03 14.68
CA GLN A 180 17.37 -11.62 13.67
C GLN A 180 16.64 -12.00 12.38
N LEU A 181 15.71 -11.15 11.96
CA LEU A 181 14.86 -11.36 10.78
C LEU A 181 15.51 -10.86 9.48
N THR A 182 16.62 -10.08 9.60
CA THR A 182 17.38 -9.55 8.47
C THR A 182 18.87 -9.79 8.66
N HIS A 183 19.62 -9.90 7.57
CA HIS A 183 21.09 -9.93 7.61
C HIS A 183 21.64 -8.57 8.05
N GLN A 184 22.69 -8.60 8.89
CA GLN A 184 23.52 -7.42 9.15
C GLN A 184 24.39 -7.12 7.95
#